data_74fe72784aefed15bf3851d81b3dc76d
#
_entry.id   74fe72784aefed15bf3851d81b3dc76d
#
_cell.length_a   1.000
_cell.length_b   1.000
_cell.length_c   1.000
_cell.angle_alpha   90.00
_cell.angle_beta   90.00
_cell.angle_gamma   90.00
#
_symmetry.space_group_name_H-M   'P 1'
#
loop_
_entity.id
_entity.type
_entity.pdbx_description
1 polymer ?
#
loop_
_entity_poly.entity_id
_entity_poly.type
_entity_poly.pdbx_seq_one_letter_code
_entity_poly.pdbx_strand_id
1 'polypeptide(L)' 'MGKMKSYMMDMEDQFEDLLIQAVPHCDSFEEFVVCAYQLAELENIDLMEDRKDEIIDYVFESYWEKFNV' A
#
# COMPACT_ATOMS: atom_id res chain seq x y z
N MET A 1 1.68 -18.14 18.31
CA MET A 1 0.44 -17.92 18.31
C MET A 1 -0.10 -17.00 17.35
N GLY A 2 -0.34 -15.76 17.64
CA GLY A 2 -0.89 -14.83 16.68
C GLY A 2 -0.07 -14.68 15.43
N LYS A 3 1.17 -15.04 15.50
CA LYS A 3 2.03 -14.91 14.35
C LYS A 3 1.60 -15.73 13.18
N MET A 4 1.11 -16.90 13.44
CA MET A 4 0.70 -17.77 12.37
C MET A 4 -0.42 -17.18 11.56
N LYS A 5 -1.33 -16.51 12.23
CA LYS A 5 -2.42 -15.88 11.53
C LYS A 5 -1.98 -14.71 10.72
N SER A 6 -1.14 -13.89 11.28
CA SER A 6 -0.63 -12.74 10.57
C SER A 6 0.08 -13.15 9.31
N TYR A 7 0.71 -14.29 9.39
CA TYR A 7 1.47 -14.77 8.26
C TYR A 7 0.60 -14.94 7.02
N MET A 8 -0.61 -15.42 7.22
CA MET A 8 -1.50 -15.65 6.09
C MET A 8 -1.95 -14.37 5.41
N MET A 9 -2.13 -13.34 6.20
CA MET A 9 -2.62 -12.07 5.66
C MET A 9 -1.53 -11.08 5.42
N ASP A 10 -0.31 -11.53 5.65
CA ASP A 10 0.80 -10.62 5.74
C ASP A 10 1.03 -9.78 4.49
N MET A 11 0.82 -10.36 3.34
CA MET A 11 1.15 -9.69 2.11
C MET A 11 0.29 -8.45 1.88
N GLU A 12 -0.99 -8.55 2.11
CA GLU A 12 -1.86 -7.40 1.95
C GLU A 12 -1.58 -6.35 3.02
N ASP A 13 -1.42 -6.81 4.24
CA ASP A 13 -1.12 -5.90 5.33
C ASP A 13 0.20 -5.18 5.11
N GLN A 14 1.19 -5.92 4.67
CA GLN A 14 2.50 -5.34 4.40
C GLN A 14 2.42 -4.30 3.31
N PHE A 15 1.70 -4.60 2.25
CA PHE A 15 1.55 -3.66 1.14
C PHE A 15 0.83 -2.40 1.61
N GLU A 16 -0.23 -2.58 2.36
CA GLU A 16 -0.99 -1.45 2.87
C GLU A 16 -0.11 -0.57 3.75
N ASP A 17 0.65 -1.18 4.63
CA ASP A 17 1.52 -0.44 5.53
C ASP A 17 2.56 0.38 4.75
N LEU A 18 3.14 -0.22 3.75
CA LEU A 18 4.10 0.47 2.91
C LEU A 18 3.46 1.67 2.21
N LEU A 19 2.25 1.50 1.74
CA LEU A 19 1.54 2.58 1.07
C LEU A 19 1.23 3.72 2.02
N ILE A 20 0.81 3.39 3.23
CA ILE A 20 0.53 4.42 4.22
C ILE A 20 1.77 5.27 4.47
N GLN A 21 2.91 4.62 4.55
CA GLN A 21 4.15 5.33 4.77
C GLN A 21 4.55 6.18 3.58
N ALA A 22 4.14 5.79 2.39
CA ALA A 22 4.50 6.52 1.19
C ALA A 22 3.61 7.72 0.90
N VAL A 23 2.40 7.73 1.46
CA VAL A 23 1.45 8.79 1.18
C VAL A 23 2.02 10.19 1.39
N PRO A 24 2.66 10.49 2.52
CA PRO A 24 3.17 11.85 2.74
C PRO A 24 4.32 12.24 1.83
N HIS A 25 4.89 11.28 1.12
CA HIS A 25 6.01 11.56 0.24
C HIS A 25 5.62 11.73 -1.21
N CYS A 26 4.34 11.59 -1.50
CA CYS A 26 3.86 11.69 -2.88
C CYS A 26 3.06 12.97 -3.06
N ASP A 27 3.20 13.58 -4.24
CA ASP A 27 2.53 14.83 -4.52
C ASP A 27 1.18 14.63 -5.21
N SER A 28 0.98 13.50 -5.84
CA SER A 28 -0.25 13.26 -6.58
C SER A 28 -0.57 11.78 -6.56
N PHE A 29 -1.79 11.49 -6.99
CA PHE A 29 -2.22 10.10 -7.05
C PHE A 29 -1.37 9.30 -8.03
N GLU A 30 -1.04 9.90 -9.15
CA GLU A 30 -0.22 9.21 -10.15
C GLU A 30 1.13 8.82 -9.57
N GLU A 31 1.74 9.74 -8.87
CA GLU A 31 3.02 9.48 -8.24
C GLU A 31 2.88 8.37 -7.21
N PHE A 32 1.79 8.42 -6.46
CA PHE A 32 1.53 7.41 -5.45
C PHE A 32 1.41 6.03 -6.06
N VAL A 33 0.70 5.93 -7.18
CA VAL A 33 0.52 4.65 -7.86
C VAL A 33 1.86 4.09 -8.32
N VAL A 34 2.69 4.94 -8.90
CA VAL A 34 4.01 4.51 -9.36
C VAL A 34 4.84 4.02 -8.19
N CYS A 35 4.84 4.76 -7.10
CA CYS A 35 5.56 4.35 -5.91
C CYS A 35 5.05 3.02 -5.38
N ALA A 36 3.73 2.85 -5.40
CA ALA A 36 3.13 1.63 -4.89
C ALA A 36 3.63 0.41 -5.67
N TYR A 37 3.64 0.51 -6.98
CA TYR A 37 4.09 -0.61 -7.78
C TYR A 37 5.58 -0.87 -7.59
N GLN A 38 6.37 0.18 -7.44
CA GLN A 38 7.78 0.00 -7.19
C GLN A 38 8.03 -0.67 -5.84
N LEU A 39 7.30 -0.25 -4.83
CA LEU A 39 7.42 -0.86 -3.51
C LEU A 39 7.02 -2.33 -3.55
N ALA A 40 5.97 -2.63 -4.30
CA ALA A 40 5.53 -4.01 -4.43
C ALA A 40 6.64 -4.87 -5.02
N GLU A 41 7.34 -4.35 -6.00
CA GLU A 41 8.45 -5.09 -6.60
C GLU A 41 9.61 -5.24 -5.63
N LEU A 42 9.96 -4.17 -4.96
CA LEU A 42 11.09 -4.19 -4.05
C LEU A 42 10.86 -5.16 -2.89
N GLU A 43 9.63 -5.20 -2.40
CA GLU A 43 9.31 -6.04 -1.25
C GLU A 43 8.76 -7.40 -1.65
N ASN A 44 8.75 -7.69 -2.93
CA ASN A 44 8.27 -8.97 -3.45
C ASN A 44 6.83 -9.24 -3.03
N ILE A 45 6.00 -8.24 -3.15
CA ILE A 45 4.59 -8.38 -2.82
C ILE A 45 3.90 -9.11 -3.95
N ASP A 46 3.39 -10.29 -3.65
CA ASP A 46 2.78 -11.15 -4.67
C ASP A 46 1.27 -11.03 -4.61
N LEU A 47 0.76 -9.91 -5.09
CA LEU A 47 -0.67 -9.65 -5.14
C LEU A 47 -1.09 -9.43 -6.58
N MET A 48 -2.35 -9.74 -6.87
CA MET A 48 -2.88 -9.51 -8.19
C MET A 48 -3.03 -8.01 -8.44
N GLU A 49 -2.97 -7.63 -9.70
CA GLU A 49 -3.05 -6.23 -10.07
C GLU A 49 -4.32 -5.58 -9.55
N ASP A 50 -5.44 -6.28 -9.70
CA ASP A 50 -6.72 -5.75 -9.22
C ASP A 50 -6.67 -5.49 -7.72
N ARG A 51 -6.06 -6.41 -7.01
CA ARG A 51 -5.98 -6.28 -5.56
C ARG A 51 -5.09 -5.12 -5.17
N LYS A 52 -3.98 -4.97 -5.86
CA LYS A 52 -3.08 -3.87 -5.59
C LYS A 52 -3.79 -2.54 -5.83
N ASP A 53 -4.51 -2.45 -6.93
CA ASP A 53 -5.22 -1.22 -7.26
C ASP A 53 -6.25 -0.87 -6.20
N GLU A 54 -6.96 -1.85 -5.69
CA GLU A 54 -7.94 -1.63 -4.64
C GLU A 54 -7.29 -1.06 -3.39
N ILE A 55 -6.18 -1.65 -2.99
CA ILE A 55 -5.49 -1.21 -1.80
C ILE A 55 -4.91 0.19 -2.00
N ILE A 56 -4.35 0.45 -3.17
CA ILE A 56 -3.81 1.75 -3.48
C ILE A 56 -4.90 2.81 -3.36
N ASP A 57 -6.04 2.54 -3.95
CA ASP A 57 -7.15 3.49 -3.94
C ASP A 57 -7.64 3.73 -2.51
N TYR A 58 -7.79 2.66 -1.77
CA TYR A 58 -8.27 2.75 -0.40
C TYR A 58 -7.33 3.57 0.47
N VAL A 59 -6.03 3.28 0.38
CA VAL A 59 -5.06 3.99 1.21
C VAL A 59 -5.01 5.46 0.82
N PHE A 60 -5.01 5.74 -0.47
CA PHE A 60 -4.94 7.12 -0.91
C PHE A 60 -6.14 7.91 -0.40
N GLU A 61 -7.33 7.37 -0.55
CA GLU A 61 -8.53 8.07 -0.11
C GLU A 61 -8.58 8.23 1.40
N SER A 62 -8.09 7.22 2.11
CA SER A 62 -8.19 7.25 3.57
C SER A 62 -7.13 8.12 4.22
N TYR A 63 -5.95 8.20 3.62
CA TYR A 63 -4.83 8.85 4.27
C TYR A 63 -4.33 10.12 3.61
N TRP A 64 -4.64 10.30 2.33
CA TRP A 64 -4.16 11.49 1.63
C TRP A 64 -4.63 12.78 2.29
N GLU A 65 -5.91 12.82 2.63
CA GLU A 65 -6.47 14.02 3.24
C GLU A 65 -5.82 14.34 4.57
N LYS A 66 -5.49 13.29 5.31
CA LYS A 66 -4.90 13.50 6.63
C LYS A 66 -3.55 14.16 6.56
N PHE A 67 -2.82 13.88 5.50
CA PHE A 67 -1.47 14.42 5.38
C PHE A 67 -1.41 15.69 4.57
N ASN A 68 -2.46 16.02 3.83
CA ASN A 68 -2.46 17.17 2.94
C ASN A 68 -3.46 18.26 3.30
N VAL A 69 -4.11 18.13 4.42
CA VAL A 69 -5.08 19.15 4.88
C VAL A 69 -4.43 20.28 5.65
#